data_a718804b88c5adfb146a286492e048ce
#
_entry.id   a718804b88c5adfb146a286492e048ce
#
_cell.length_a   1.000
_cell.length_b   1.000
_cell.length_c   1.000
_cell.angle_alpha   90.00
_cell.angle_beta   90.00
_cell.angle_gamma   90.00
#
_symmetry.space_group_name_H-M   'P 1'
#
loop_
_entity.id
_entity.type
_entity.pdbx_description
1 polymer ?
#
loop_
_entity_poly.entity_id
_entity_poly.type
_entity_poly.pdbx_seq_one_letter_code
_entity_poly.pdbx_strand_id
1 'polypeptide(L)'
;MDIHKLTEEEANEINTWTYEEPYNLYSFSGEKEVMEELLDGTYYGCCDDQGDFIGYFCFGANAQVPGGRDAHLYGGEGVTDTGLGMKPALTGKGMGKEFFQAGIAFATKEFNAKMFRLSVATFNTRAVTLYKNIGFKQGPIFLSRGREFMLMEYERPSA
;
A
#
# COMPACT_ATOMS: atom_id res chain seq x y z
N MET A 1 8.07 -14.16 5.61
CA MET A 1 7.15 -13.79 4.52
C MET A 1 7.90 -13.70 3.20
N ASP A 2 7.33 -14.21 2.14
CA ASP A 2 7.92 -14.16 0.81
C ASP A 2 7.26 -13.04 0.00
N ILE A 3 8.06 -12.09 -0.49
CA ILE A 3 7.58 -10.97 -1.32
C ILE A 3 8.26 -11.08 -2.68
N HIS A 4 7.44 -11.09 -3.74
CA HIS A 4 7.88 -11.31 -5.11
C HIS A 4 7.03 -10.48 -6.07
N LYS A 5 7.47 -10.33 -7.31
CA LYS A 5 6.65 -9.65 -8.31
C LYS A 5 5.31 -10.35 -8.45
N LEU A 6 4.24 -9.55 -8.50
CA LEU A 6 2.88 -10.06 -8.56
C LEU A 6 2.69 -10.96 -9.78
N THR A 7 2.15 -12.15 -9.57
CA THR A 7 1.83 -13.08 -10.65
C THR A 7 0.44 -12.81 -11.22
N GLU A 8 0.16 -13.30 -12.42
CA GLU A 8 -1.16 -13.19 -13.03
C GLU A 8 -2.24 -13.85 -12.16
N GLU A 9 -1.93 -15.01 -11.58
CA GLU A 9 -2.85 -15.71 -10.67
C GLU A 9 -3.18 -14.86 -9.44
N GLU A 10 -2.17 -14.23 -8.85
CA GLU A 10 -2.37 -13.33 -7.71
C GLU A 10 -3.15 -12.09 -8.09
N ALA A 11 -2.88 -11.51 -9.25
CA ALA A 11 -3.63 -10.37 -9.75
C ALA A 11 -5.11 -10.71 -9.96
N ASN A 12 -5.39 -11.88 -10.50
CA ASN A 12 -6.77 -12.36 -10.64
C ASN A 12 -7.45 -12.52 -9.28
N GLU A 13 -6.75 -13.04 -8.28
CA GLU A 13 -7.30 -13.16 -6.93
C GLU A 13 -7.59 -11.79 -6.32
N ILE A 14 -6.68 -10.82 -6.44
CA ILE A 14 -6.89 -9.45 -5.94
C ILE A 14 -8.18 -8.85 -6.49
N ASN A 15 -8.48 -9.08 -7.75
CA ASN A 15 -9.71 -8.55 -8.37
C ASN A 15 -10.99 -9.19 -7.81
N THR A 16 -10.88 -10.30 -7.08
CA THR A 16 -12.02 -10.90 -6.38
C THR A 16 -12.17 -10.36 -4.96
N TRP A 17 -11.19 -9.67 -4.44
CA TRP A 17 -11.23 -9.14 -3.07
C TRP A 17 -12.21 -7.98 -2.98
N THR A 18 -13.20 -8.13 -2.11
CA THR A 18 -14.18 -7.09 -1.83
C THR A 18 -14.09 -6.71 -0.37
N TYR A 19 -14.20 -5.43 -0.10
CA TYR A 19 -14.15 -4.90 1.25
C TYR A 19 -15.50 -4.32 1.63
N GLU A 20 -15.91 -4.52 2.89
CA GLU A 20 -17.15 -3.97 3.41
C GLU A 20 -17.08 -2.44 3.49
N GLU A 21 -18.22 -1.78 3.36
CA GLU A 21 -18.27 -0.33 3.56
C GLU A 21 -17.78 0.02 4.98
N PRO A 22 -17.03 1.11 5.14
CA PRO A 22 -16.63 2.11 4.15
C PRO A 22 -15.35 1.76 3.37
N TYR A 23 -14.80 0.56 3.52
CA TYR A 23 -13.52 0.15 2.92
C TYR A 23 -13.63 -0.31 1.47
N ASN A 24 -14.83 -0.31 0.90
CA ASN A 24 -15.06 -0.78 -0.48
C ASN A 24 -14.31 0.03 -1.55
N LEU A 25 -13.83 1.25 -1.22
CA LEU A 25 -12.98 2.04 -2.12
C LEU A 25 -11.66 1.34 -2.48
N TYR A 26 -11.21 0.38 -1.67
CA TYR A 26 -9.98 -0.34 -1.91
C TYR A 26 -10.14 -1.55 -2.83
N SER A 27 -11.37 -1.82 -3.29
CA SER A 27 -11.64 -2.94 -4.21
C SER A 27 -11.24 -2.57 -5.63
N PHE A 28 -10.67 -3.53 -6.38
CA PHE A 28 -10.31 -3.35 -7.78
C PHE A 28 -11.47 -3.74 -8.69
N SER A 29 -11.54 -3.10 -9.87
CA SER A 29 -12.65 -3.29 -10.80
C SER A 29 -12.54 -4.54 -11.68
N GLY A 30 -11.34 -5.10 -11.82
CA GLY A 30 -11.09 -6.21 -12.74
C GLY A 30 -11.02 -5.81 -14.22
N GLU A 31 -11.05 -4.52 -14.54
CA GLU A 31 -10.95 -4.03 -15.90
C GLU A 31 -9.56 -4.31 -16.49
N LYS A 32 -9.47 -4.31 -17.81
CA LYS A 32 -8.20 -4.61 -18.52
C LYS A 32 -7.08 -3.68 -18.08
N GLU A 33 -7.34 -2.38 -17.96
CA GLU A 33 -6.35 -1.38 -17.54
C GLU A 33 -5.84 -1.65 -16.13
N VAL A 34 -6.72 -2.12 -15.24
CA VAL A 34 -6.35 -2.48 -13.87
C VAL A 34 -5.43 -3.70 -13.88
N MET A 35 -5.73 -4.71 -14.70
CA MET A 35 -4.87 -5.88 -14.83
C MET A 35 -3.51 -5.53 -15.39
N GLU A 36 -3.43 -4.65 -16.38
CA GLU A 36 -2.17 -4.17 -16.94
C GLU A 36 -1.34 -3.46 -15.90
N GLU A 37 -1.95 -2.61 -15.07
CA GLU A 37 -1.26 -1.93 -13.97
C GLU A 37 -0.72 -2.93 -12.95
N LEU A 38 -1.56 -3.88 -12.51
CA LEU A 38 -1.15 -4.89 -11.51
C LEU A 38 0.04 -5.73 -11.98
N LEU A 39 0.19 -5.90 -13.29
CA LEU A 39 1.24 -6.74 -13.87
C LEU A 39 2.39 -5.94 -14.52
N ASP A 40 2.47 -4.63 -14.25
CA ASP A 40 3.48 -3.76 -14.85
C ASP A 40 4.87 -3.82 -14.18
N GLY A 41 5.02 -4.61 -13.13
CA GLY A 41 6.27 -4.76 -12.41
C GLY A 41 6.41 -3.88 -11.17
N THR A 42 5.41 -3.05 -10.85
CA THR A 42 5.42 -2.18 -9.67
C THR A 42 4.67 -2.78 -8.48
N TYR A 43 3.92 -3.86 -8.70
CA TYR A 43 3.18 -4.58 -7.66
C TYR A 43 3.89 -5.85 -7.25
N TYR A 44 3.85 -6.14 -5.97
CA TYR A 44 4.51 -7.30 -5.35
C TYR A 44 3.52 -8.07 -4.50
N GLY A 45 3.49 -9.38 -4.69
CA GLY A 45 2.68 -10.27 -3.86
C GLY A 45 3.43 -10.68 -2.60
N CYS A 46 2.69 -10.90 -1.53
CA CYS A 46 3.24 -11.37 -0.25
C CYS A 46 2.54 -12.66 0.16
N CYS A 47 3.34 -13.71 0.37
CA CYS A 47 2.86 -14.98 0.91
C CYS A 47 3.42 -15.17 2.33
N ASP A 48 2.63 -15.80 3.19
CA ASP A 48 3.06 -16.13 4.54
C ASP A 48 4.02 -17.35 4.55
N ASP A 49 4.44 -17.77 5.73
CA ASP A 49 5.39 -18.87 5.87
C ASP A 49 4.81 -20.24 5.46
N GLN A 50 3.49 -20.34 5.32
CA GLN A 50 2.81 -21.53 4.79
C GLN A 50 2.60 -21.47 3.27
N GLY A 51 3.01 -20.38 2.63
CA GLY A 51 2.83 -20.20 1.20
C GLY A 51 1.48 -19.64 0.78
N ASP A 52 0.66 -19.19 1.74
CA ASP A 52 -0.65 -18.59 1.45
C ASP A 52 -0.49 -17.12 1.05
N PHE A 53 -1.16 -16.74 -0.03
CA PHE A 53 -1.16 -15.36 -0.51
C PHE A 53 -1.99 -14.49 0.41
N ILE A 54 -1.36 -13.50 1.07
CA ILE A 54 -2.01 -12.70 2.12
C ILE A 54 -2.21 -11.24 1.77
N GLY A 55 -1.48 -10.72 0.79
CA GLY A 55 -1.57 -9.30 0.45
C GLY A 55 -0.59 -8.88 -0.61
N TYR A 56 -0.57 -7.59 -0.90
CA TYR A 56 0.30 -7.02 -1.91
C TYR A 56 0.86 -5.68 -1.47
N PHE A 57 1.95 -5.29 -2.13
CA PHE A 57 2.56 -3.96 -2.01
C PHE A 57 2.71 -3.36 -3.41
N CYS A 58 2.65 -2.04 -3.47
CA CYS A 58 2.93 -1.27 -4.67
C CYS A 58 3.91 -0.16 -4.32
N PHE A 59 4.93 0.02 -5.13
CA PHE A 59 5.94 1.04 -4.90
C PHE A 59 6.06 1.95 -6.13
N GLY A 60 6.07 3.27 -5.89
CA GLY A 60 6.23 4.25 -6.93
C GLY A 60 4.93 4.95 -7.35
N ALA A 61 4.85 5.35 -8.61
CA ALA A 61 3.77 6.19 -9.11
C ALA A 61 2.37 5.59 -8.94
N ASN A 62 2.25 4.27 -9.06
CA ASN A 62 0.95 3.60 -8.90
C ASN A 62 0.43 3.61 -7.47
N ALA A 63 1.28 3.95 -6.49
CA ALA A 63 0.86 4.14 -5.11
C ALA A 63 0.32 5.56 -4.83
N GLN A 64 0.43 6.47 -5.80
CA GLN A 64 0.00 7.86 -5.65
C GLN A 64 -1.49 7.99 -5.94
N VAL A 65 -2.15 8.86 -5.17
CA VAL A 65 -3.58 9.15 -5.34
C VAL A 65 -3.74 10.37 -6.26
N PRO A 66 -4.66 10.35 -7.24
CA PRO A 66 -4.79 11.44 -8.21
C PRO A 66 -4.91 12.85 -7.60
N GLY A 67 -5.71 13.05 -6.58
CA GLY A 67 -5.85 14.35 -5.92
C GLY A 67 -4.56 14.85 -5.30
N GLY A 68 -3.71 13.95 -4.79
CA GLY A 68 -2.40 14.31 -4.27
C GLY A 68 -1.43 14.73 -5.38
N ARG A 69 -1.52 14.11 -6.56
CA ARG A 69 -0.76 14.55 -7.74
C ARG A 69 -1.17 15.94 -8.17
N ASP A 70 -2.48 16.19 -8.23
CA ASP A 70 -3.02 17.50 -8.59
C ASP A 70 -2.59 18.60 -7.63
N ALA A 71 -2.40 18.26 -6.36
CA ALA A 71 -1.93 19.17 -5.31
C ALA A 71 -0.39 19.23 -5.23
N HIS A 72 0.33 18.54 -6.13
CA HIS A 72 1.80 18.51 -6.18
C HIS A 72 2.45 18.01 -4.88
N LEU A 73 1.85 16.99 -4.23
CA LEU A 73 2.30 16.51 -2.93
C LEU A 73 3.32 15.38 -3.00
N TYR A 74 3.56 14.81 -4.19
CA TYR A 74 4.44 13.64 -4.34
C TYR A 74 5.84 13.98 -4.86
N GLY A 75 6.28 15.20 -4.69
CA GLY A 75 7.65 15.60 -5.06
C GLY A 75 8.68 15.06 -4.08
N GLY A 76 9.96 15.30 -4.41
CA GLY A 76 11.10 14.96 -3.56
C GLY A 76 11.87 13.75 -4.05
N GLU A 77 13.20 13.80 -3.85
CA GLU A 77 14.10 12.70 -4.16
C GLU A 77 14.24 11.75 -2.96
N GLY A 78 14.46 10.47 -3.22
CA GLY A 78 14.73 9.50 -2.18
C GLY A 78 13.50 9.07 -1.38
N VAL A 79 12.30 9.44 -1.82
CA VAL A 79 11.05 9.05 -1.16
C VAL A 79 10.38 7.97 -1.99
N THR A 80 10.03 6.86 -1.34
CA THR A 80 9.32 5.75 -1.98
C THR A 80 7.85 5.82 -1.61
N ASP A 81 7.00 6.11 -2.60
CA ASP A 81 5.55 6.05 -2.43
C ASP A 81 5.12 4.59 -2.34
N THR A 82 4.33 4.26 -1.33
CA THR A 82 3.99 2.89 -0.98
C THR A 82 2.49 2.72 -0.87
N GLY A 83 1.97 1.70 -1.55
CA GLY A 83 0.61 1.23 -1.39
C GLY A 83 0.62 -0.20 -0.88
N LEU A 84 -0.42 -0.59 -0.19
CA LEU A 84 -0.55 -1.96 0.31
C LEU A 84 -2.02 -2.35 0.43
N GLY A 85 -2.27 -3.64 0.33
CA GLY A 85 -3.58 -4.20 0.55
C GLY A 85 -3.46 -5.61 1.11
N MET A 86 -4.31 -5.93 2.07
CA MET A 86 -4.35 -7.25 2.68
C MET A 86 -5.64 -7.96 2.29
N LYS A 87 -5.55 -9.27 2.13
CA LYS A 87 -6.72 -10.11 1.86
C LYS A 87 -7.85 -9.80 2.84
N PRO A 88 -9.08 -9.55 2.37
CA PRO A 88 -10.17 -9.08 3.25
C PRO A 88 -10.40 -9.94 4.49
N ALA A 89 -10.31 -11.26 4.36
CA ALA A 89 -10.52 -12.18 5.48
C ALA A 89 -9.47 -12.04 6.59
N LEU A 90 -8.33 -11.42 6.29
CA LEU A 90 -7.21 -11.26 7.23
C LEU A 90 -7.15 -9.85 7.84
N THR A 91 -7.98 -8.93 7.38
CA THR A 91 -8.00 -7.57 7.93
C THR A 91 -8.61 -7.55 9.34
N GLY A 92 -8.13 -6.62 10.17
CA GLY A 92 -8.65 -6.44 11.52
C GLY A 92 -8.26 -7.53 12.52
N LYS A 93 -7.27 -8.38 12.19
CA LYS A 93 -6.81 -9.49 13.04
C LYS A 93 -5.44 -9.27 13.69
N GLY A 94 -4.94 -8.04 13.67
CA GLY A 94 -3.67 -7.71 14.28
C GLY A 94 -2.43 -8.08 13.46
N MET A 95 -2.61 -8.50 12.20
CA MET A 95 -1.51 -8.93 11.32
C MET A 95 -0.86 -7.79 10.53
N GLY A 96 -1.48 -6.62 10.52
CA GLY A 96 -1.06 -5.53 9.64
C GLY A 96 0.35 -5.02 9.90
N LYS A 97 0.77 -4.95 11.16
CA LYS A 97 2.09 -4.44 11.52
C LYS A 97 3.19 -5.35 10.98
N GLU A 98 3.11 -6.65 11.22
CA GLU A 98 4.07 -7.63 10.72
C GLU A 98 4.11 -7.63 9.19
N PHE A 99 2.94 -7.60 8.57
CA PHE A 99 2.79 -7.53 7.12
C PHE A 99 3.50 -6.30 6.55
N PHE A 100 3.19 -5.11 7.07
CA PHE A 100 3.78 -3.88 6.55
C PHE A 100 5.28 -3.79 6.83
N GLN A 101 5.72 -4.25 8.01
CA GLN A 101 7.15 -4.28 8.33
C GLN A 101 7.92 -5.18 7.35
N ALA A 102 7.32 -6.28 6.90
CA ALA A 102 7.92 -7.12 5.87
C ALA A 102 8.06 -6.35 4.53
N GLY A 103 7.06 -5.57 4.16
CA GLY A 103 7.12 -4.73 2.96
C GLY A 103 8.18 -3.65 3.04
N ILE A 104 8.33 -3.00 4.19
CA ILE A 104 9.37 -2.00 4.43
C ILE A 104 10.75 -2.65 4.32
N ALA A 105 10.95 -3.81 4.95
CA ALA A 105 12.21 -4.54 4.88
C ALA A 105 12.55 -4.94 3.43
N PHE A 106 11.56 -5.40 2.68
CA PHE A 106 11.71 -5.74 1.28
C PHE A 106 12.18 -4.53 0.46
N ALA A 107 11.47 -3.41 0.58
CA ALA A 107 11.82 -2.20 -0.18
C ALA A 107 13.18 -1.63 0.22
N THR A 108 13.54 -1.74 1.49
CA THR A 108 14.84 -1.34 1.99
C THR A 108 15.96 -2.13 1.30
N LYS A 109 15.78 -3.44 1.20
CA LYS A 109 16.77 -4.34 0.59
C LYS A 109 16.78 -4.20 -0.94
N GLU A 110 15.62 -4.17 -1.56
CA GLU A 110 15.50 -4.22 -3.03
C GLU A 110 15.79 -2.87 -3.68
N PHE A 111 15.34 -1.78 -3.06
CA PHE A 111 15.43 -0.43 -3.64
C PHE A 111 16.32 0.51 -2.85
N ASN A 112 16.93 0.04 -1.76
CA ASN A 112 17.67 0.89 -0.82
C ASN A 112 16.82 2.07 -0.33
N ALA A 113 15.53 1.82 -0.14
CA ALA A 113 14.58 2.85 0.29
C ALA A 113 14.89 3.33 1.71
N LYS A 114 14.86 4.63 1.94
CA LYS A 114 15.13 5.26 3.25
C LYS A 114 13.94 6.01 3.78
N MET A 115 13.22 6.69 2.90
CA MET A 115 12.01 7.45 3.21
C MET A 115 10.83 6.77 2.53
N PHE A 116 9.78 6.54 3.28
CA PHE A 116 8.54 5.96 2.80
C PHE A 116 7.42 6.97 2.95
N ARG A 117 6.56 7.05 1.95
CA ARG A 117 5.38 7.90 1.97
C ARG A 117 4.18 7.07 1.54
N LEU A 118 3.05 7.30 2.19
CA LEU A 118 1.80 6.66 1.81
C LEU A 118 0.66 7.67 1.86
N SER A 119 -0.43 7.34 1.19
CA SER A 119 -1.67 8.10 1.24
C SER A 119 -2.74 7.20 1.85
N VAL A 120 -3.42 7.68 2.87
CA VAL A 120 -4.45 6.92 3.57
C VAL A 120 -5.72 7.74 3.70
N ALA A 121 -6.87 7.11 3.47
CA ALA A 121 -8.16 7.77 3.69
C ALA A 121 -8.31 8.11 5.17
N THR A 122 -8.67 9.35 5.48
CA THR A 122 -8.68 9.83 6.87
C THR A 122 -9.70 9.11 7.75
N PHE A 123 -10.76 8.55 7.17
CA PHE A 123 -11.72 7.76 7.94
C PHE A 123 -11.15 6.44 8.45
N ASN A 124 -10.09 5.95 7.81
CA ASN A 124 -9.50 4.64 8.12
C ASN A 124 -8.60 4.73 9.34
N THR A 125 -9.21 4.91 10.51
CA THR A 125 -8.49 5.09 11.78
C THR A 125 -7.64 3.89 12.14
N ARG A 126 -8.08 2.68 11.76
CA ARG A 126 -7.32 1.44 11.99
C ARG A 126 -5.97 1.49 11.26
N ALA A 127 -5.97 1.88 10.00
CA ALA A 127 -4.74 1.99 9.20
C ALA A 127 -3.86 3.13 9.72
N VAL A 128 -4.44 4.30 9.99
CA VAL A 128 -3.69 5.45 10.52
C VAL A 128 -2.97 5.07 11.82
N THR A 129 -3.66 4.38 12.72
CA THR A 129 -3.08 3.92 13.99
C THR A 129 -1.92 2.95 13.74
N LEU A 130 -2.11 2.00 12.83
CA LEU A 130 -1.06 1.07 12.44
C LEU A 130 0.19 1.79 11.94
N TYR A 131 0.02 2.75 11.04
CA TYR A 131 1.13 3.49 10.48
C TYR A 131 1.85 4.34 11.51
N LYS A 132 1.12 4.98 12.42
CA LYS A 132 1.72 5.71 13.54
C LYS A 132 2.53 4.79 14.45
N ASN A 133 2.04 3.59 14.71
CA ASN A 133 2.74 2.62 15.56
C ASN A 133 4.04 2.13 14.92
N ILE A 134 4.13 2.13 13.60
CA ILE A 134 5.37 1.81 12.89
C ILE A 134 6.36 2.98 12.94
N GLY A 135 5.86 4.21 13.00
CA GLY A 135 6.68 5.41 13.07
C GLY A 135 6.35 6.46 12.02
N PHE A 136 5.31 6.24 11.23
CA PHE A 136 4.87 7.23 10.25
C PHE A 136 4.30 8.47 10.95
N LYS A 137 4.61 9.64 10.40
CA LYS A 137 4.13 10.93 10.88
C LYS A 137 3.09 11.49 9.93
N GLN A 138 2.11 12.17 10.48
CA GLN A 138 1.06 12.83 9.71
C GLN A 138 1.62 13.99 8.89
N GLY A 139 1.18 14.07 7.65
CA GLY A 139 1.49 15.15 6.73
C GLY A 139 0.23 15.84 6.22
N PRO A 140 0.31 16.45 5.03
CA PRO A 140 -0.82 17.20 4.47
C PRO A 140 -2.05 16.34 4.22
N ILE A 141 -3.21 16.97 4.32
CA ILE A 141 -4.50 16.39 3.97
C ILE A 141 -4.91 16.95 2.60
N PHE A 142 -5.48 16.10 1.76
CA PHE A 142 -5.94 16.51 0.44
C PHE A 142 -7.23 15.76 0.06
N LEU A 143 -7.94 16.29 -0.95
CA LEU A 143 -9.15 15.67 -1.47
C LEU A 143 -8.85 15.00 -2.82
N SER A 144 -9.42 13.83 -3.04
CA SER A 144 -9.40 13.14 -4.32
C SER A 144 -10.76 12.51 -4.55
N ARG A 145 -11.43 12.91 -5.64
CA ARG A 145 -12.74 12.39 -6.02
C ARG A 145 -13.76 12.42 -4.87
N GLY A 146 -13.76 13.54 -4.11
CA GLY A 146 -14.68 13.75 -3.00
C GLY A 146 -14.34 13.01 -1.71
N ARG A 147 -13.19 12.34 -1.65
CA ARG A 147 -12.72 11.65 -0.45
C ARG A 147 -11.50 12.34 0.12
N GLU A 148 -11.41 12.37 1.45
CA GLU A 148 -10.29 12.99 2.15
C GLU A 148 -9.19 11.96 2.42
N PHE A 149 -7.97 12.32 2.05
CA PHE A 149 -6.76 11.52 2.28
C PHE A 149 -5.74 12.32 3.06
N MET A 150 -4.86 11.59 3.73
CA MET A 150 -3.72 12.16 4.43
C MET A 150 -2.44 11.50 3.95
N LEU A 151 -1.41 12.31 3.67
CA LEU A 151 -0.07 11.80 3.47
C LEU A 151 0.55 11.47 4.82
N MET A 152 1.29 10.38 4.87
CA MET A 152 2.12 10.03 6.03
C MET A 152 3.52 9.66 5.55
N GLU A 153 4.52 10.00 6.33
CA GLU A 153 5.92 9.75 5.98
C GLU A 153 6.67 9.07 7.12
N TYR A 154 7.60 8.21 6.74
CA TYR A 154 8.44 7.46 7.68
C TYR A 154 9.87 7.44 7.16
N GLU A 155 10.81 7.87 7.99
CA GLU A 155 12.22 7.75 7.71
C GLU A 155 12.78 6.53 8.45
N ARG A 156 13.29 5.58 7.68
CA ARG A 156 13.88 4.38 8.23
C ARG A 156 15.09 4.74 9.09
N PRO A 157 15.25 4.19 10.32
CA PRO A 157 16.44 4.43 11.12
C PRO A 157 17.70 3.99 10.37
N SER A 158 18.76 4.78 10.51
CA SER A 158 20.08 4.40 10.00
C SER A 158 20.63 3.22 10.79
N ALA A 159 21.10 2.22 10.05
CA ALA A 159 21.69 1.04 10.69
C ALA A 159 23.05 1.35 11.31
#